data_54f35f87f457cbf6989ef6bfcb0b6e8f
#
_entry.id   54f35f87f457cbf6989ef6bfcb0b6e8f
#
_cell.length_a   1.000
_cell.length_b   1.000
_cell.length_c   1.000
_cell.angle_alpha   90.00
_cell.angle_beta   90.00
_cell.angle_gamma   90.00
#
_symmetry.space_group_name_H-M   'P 1'
#
loop_
_entity.id
_entity.type
_entity.pdbx_description
1 polymer ?
#
loop_
_entity_poly.entity_id
_entity_poly.type
_entity_poly.pdbx_seq_one_letter_code
_entity_poly.pdbx_strand_id
1 'polypeptide(L)'
;MTVRNVLQSRQEARELEALPPPQQVQVAALGRLEPQGRVVDVAAPEMGRLGEIQVKEGDLVETGQILAYMDTYEIRQAERDYAASQLEEARTQLAAERQRGTSRVQEANTRITQVDPPQQAGIAAQEAAIDSLQAQLDVAEIDLTRFQRLSESGALSRQELDRQQATVERLRADLQNARATRDRLVREREGNLSNAQAQVQSAQAENRLAEVATRVQSAEQNLALAQAQLDRTVIKAPQAGQVLDIYVEPGEAVSPAETPILALGNTTQMYVVAEVYETDIGLVRAGQPVTITSRNGAFDQVLTGTVERVGLQIFKNDILDDDPAANADARVVEVWVRVDQSEVVAGLTNLQVDVAIDIERAAIAP
;
A
#
# COMPACT_ATOMS: atom_id res chain seq x y z
N MET A 1 -76.10 -36.21 -57.48
CA MET A 1 -75.03 -36.20 -56.49
C MET A 1 -74.98 -34.82 -55.89
N THR A 2 -75.12 -34.72 -54.71
CA THR A 2 -76.04 -33.99 -53.89
C THR A 2 -75.34 -32.87 -53.17
N VAL A 3 -75.97 -31.72 -53.07
CA VAL A 3 -75.60 -30.46 -52.37
C VAL A 3 -75.06 -30.71 -50.96
N ARG A 4 -75.31 -31.87 -50.38
CA ARG A 4 -74.91 -32.28 -49.04
C ARG A 4 -73.38 -32.55 -48.91
N ASN A 5 -72.73 -33.08 -49.97
CA ASN A 5 -71.26 -33.34 -49.93
C ASN A 5 -70.42 -32.09 -50.07
N VAL A 6 -70.95 -31.03 -50.73
CA VAL A 6 -70.23 -29.77 -50.90
C VAL A 6 -70.29 -28.92 -49.60
N LEU A 7 -71.37 -29.09 -48.82
CA LEU A 7 -71.48 -28.42 -47.53
C LEU A 7 -70.61 -29.09 -46.45
N GLN A 8 -70.46 -30.42 -46.46
CA GLN A 8 -69.56 -31.13 -45.55
C GLN A 8 -68.09 -30.84 -45.83
N SER A 9 -67.71 -30.84 -47.11
CA SER A 9 -66.34 -30.50 -47.47
C SER A 9 -65.97 -29.00 -47.16
N ARG A 10 -66.96 -28.10 -47.18
CA ARG A 10 -66.77 -26.69 -46.76
C ARG A 10 -66.76 -26.54 -45.24
N GLN A 11 -67.40 -27.40 -44.48
CA GLN A 11 -67.31 -27.41 -43.02
C GLN A 11 -66.01 -28.00 -42.53
N GLU A 12 -65.56 -29.13 -43.13
CA GLU A 12 -64.19 -29.70 -42.86
C GLU A 12 -63.05 -28.77 -43.26
N ALA A 13 -63.19 -28.04 -44.37
CA ALA A 13 -62.18 -27.00 -44.75
C ALA A 13 -62.22 -25.79 -43.80
N ARG A 14 -63.37 -25.45 -43.20
CA ARG A 14 -63.48 -24.39 -42.18
C ARG A 14 -62.95 -24.80 -40.82
N GLU A 15 -63.11 -26.11 -40.45
CA GLU A 15 -62.50 -26.65 -39.21
C GLU A 15 -61.01 -26.79 -39.31
N LEU A 16 -60.46 -27.08 -40.49
CA LEU A 16 -59.01 -27.06 -40.75
C LEU A 16 -58.38 -25.64 -40.77
N GLU A 17 -59.20 -24.61 -41.10
CA GLU A 17 -58.78 -23.19 -41.09
C GLU A 17 -58.89 -22.54 -39.71
N ALA A 18 -59.44 -23.22 -38.71
CA ALA A 18 -59.68 -22.72 -37.37
C ALA A 18 -58.73 -23.27 -36.25
N LEU A 19 -57.69 -24.05 -36.67
CA LEU A 19 -56.62 -24.36 -35.71
C LEU A 19 -55.76 -23.12 -35.54
N PRO A 20 -55.64 -22.57 -34.32
CA PRO A 20 -54.70 -21.46 -34.09
C PRO A 20 -53.32 -21.93 -34.51
N PRO A 21 -52.49 -21.05 -35.09
CA PRO A 21 -51.12 -21.41 -35.41
C PRO A 21 -50.44 -21.96 -34.15
N PRO A 22 -49.59 -23.00 -34.29
CA PRO A 22 -48.93 -23.58 -33.13
C PRO A 22 -48.24 -22.45 -32.35
N GLN A 23 -48.67 -22.24 -31.12
CA GLN A 23 -47.99 -21.27 -30.26
C GLN A 23 -46.57 -21.78 -30.01
N GLN A 24 -45.61 -20.96 -30.26
CA GLN A 24 -44.21 -21.27 -29.98
C GLN A 24 -44.07 -21.34 -28.45
N VAL A 25 -43.91 -22.54 -27.92
CA VAL A 25 -43.88 -22.82 -26.47
C VAL A 25 -42.47 -22.72 -25.93
N GLN A 26 -41.48 -22.88 -26.83
CA GLN A 26 -40.05 -22.88 -26.49
C GLN A 26 -39.24 -22.15 -27.55
N VAL A 27 -38.22 -21.45 -27.10
CA VAL A 27 -37.15 -20.91 -27.98
C VAL A 27 -35.98 -21.86 -27.92
N ALA A 28 -35.63 -22.45 -29.08
CA ALA A 28 -34.48 -23.31 -29.22
C ALA A 28 -33.24 -22.46 -29.59
N ALA A 29 -32.12 -22.74 -28.94
CA ALA A 29 -30.85 -22.09 -29.20
C ALA A 29 -29.70 -23.08 -29.04
N LEU A 30 -28.55 -22.76 -29.65
CA LEU A 30 -27.30 -23.41 -29.34
C LEU A 30 -26.62 -22.64 -28.23
N GLY A 31 -25.92 -23.33 -27.36
CA GLY A 31 -25.18 -22.72 -26.28
C GLY A 31 -23.85 -23.42 -26.07
N ARG A 32 -22.97 -22.75 -25.39
CA ARG A 32 -21.72 -23.33 -24.87
C ARG A 32 -21.68 -23.21 -23.36
N LEU A 33 -21.10 -24.21 -22.72
CA LEU A 33 -20.87 -24.20 -21.29
C LEU A 33 -19.69 -23.28 -20.95
N GLU A 34 -19.89 -22.36 -20.03
CA GLU A 34 -18.86 -21.47 -19.49
C GLU A 34 -18.88 -21.46 -17.95
N PRO A 35 -17.73 -21.33 -17.29
CA PRO A 35 -17.67 -21.13 -15.85
C PRO A 35 -18.17 -19.73 -15.48
N GLN A 36 -18.55 -19.56 -14.23
CA GLN A 36 -18.95 -18.26 -13.70
C GLN A 36 -17.87 -17.21 -13.90
N GLY A 37 -18.20 -16.06 -14.49
CA GLY A 37 -17.28 -14.95 -14.72
C GLY A 37 -16.39 -15.10 -15.97
N ARG A 38 -16.67 -16.10 -16.80
CA ARG A 38 -15.87 -16.51 -17.99
C ARG A 38 -14.49 -17.08 -17.62
N VAL A 39 -13.83 -17.66 -18.57
CA VAL A 39 -12.44 -18.12 -18.45
C VAL A 39 -11.50 -16.90 -18.43
N VAL A 40 -10.56 -16.93 -17.55
CA VAL A 40 -9.52 -15.90 -17.44
C VAL A 40 -8.17 -16.50 -17.79
N ASP A 41 -7.59 -16.01 -18.87
CA ASP A 41 -6.25 -16.36 -19.28
C ASP A 41 -5.22 -15.62 -18.43
N VAL A 42 -4.37 -16.37 -17.73
CA VAL A 42 -3.29 -15.84 -16.92
C VAL A 42 -2.01 -15.79 -17.75
N ALA A 43 -1.50 -14.59 -17.99
CA ALA A 43 -0.27 -14.36 -18.72
C ALA A 43 0.91 -14.03 -17.79
N ALA A 44 2.13 -14.10 -18.33
CA ALA A 44 3.33 -13.66 -17.61
C ALA A 44 3.30 -12.15 -17.34
N PRO A 45 3.77 -11.68 -16.18
CA PRO A 45 3.86 -10.25 -15.89
C PRO A 45 4.94 -9.53 -16.73
N GLU A 46 5.93 -10.26 -17.22
CA GLU A 46 7.03 -9.74 -18.06
C GLU A 46 7.48 -10.79 -19.09
N MET A 47 8.23 -10.33 -20.08
CA MET A 47 8.86 -11.22 -21.06
C MET A 47 10.01 -11.99 -20.41
N GLY A 48 10.06 -13.31 -20.68
CA GLY A 48 11.13 -14.16 -20.15
C GLY A 48 10.90 -15.63 -20.47
N ARG A 49 11.37 -16.51 -19.60
CA ARG A 49 11.09 -17.94 -19.65
C ARG A 49 10.31 -18.35 -18.41
N LEU A 50 9.39 -19.28 -18.60
CA LEU A 50 8.70 -19.92 -17.51
C LEU A 50 9.68 -20.83 -16.75
N GLY A 51 9.78 -20.67 -15.45
CA GLY A 51 10.62 -21.52 -14.58
C GLY A 51 9.84 -22.75 -14.14
N GLU A 52 9.21 -22.70 -12.96
CA GLU A 52 8.50 -23.81 -12.35
C GLU A 52 7.01 -23.52 -12.23
N ILE A 53 6.17 -24.49 -12.59
CA ILE A 53 4.71 -24.44 -12.39
C ILE A 53 4.38 -25.17 -11.10
N GLN A 54 3.59 -24.52 -10.21
CA GLN A 54 3.24 -25.03 -8.88
C GLN A 54 1.86 -25.72 -8.84
N VAL A 55 1.12 -25.68 -9.93
CA VAL A 55 -0.26 -26.18 -10.03
C VAL A 55 -0.40 -27.14 -11.22
N LYS A 56 -1.46 -27.93 -11.22
CA LYS A 56 -1.83 -28.86 -12.29
C LYS A 56 -3.23 -28.53 -12.80
N GLU A 57 -3.53 -29.02 -14.00
CA GLU A 57 -4.91 -29.04 -14.51
C GLU A 57 -5.86 -29.71 -13.53
N GLY A 58 -6.98 -29.07 -13.30
CA GLY A 58 -7.99 -29.53 -12.33
C GLY A 58 -7.82 -29.01 -10.92
N ASP A 59 -6.68 -28.41 -10.56
CA ASP A 59 -6.44 -27.87 -9.21
C ASP A 59 -7.34 -26.66 -8.92
N LEU A 60 -7.86 -26.60 -7.69
CA LEU A 60 -8.58 -25.43 -7.18
C LEU A 60 -7.56 -24.44 -6.57
N VAL A 61 -7.65 -23.20 -6.96
CA VAL A 61 -6.75 -22.14 -6.50
C VAL A 61 -7.52 -20.96 -5.91
N GLU A 62 -6.92 -20.31 -4.92
CA GLU A 62 -7.44 -19.09 -4.31
C GLU A 62 -6.87 -17.83 -4.98
N THR A 63 -7.58 -16.70 -4.83
CA THR A 63 -7.09 -15.40 -5.30
C THR A 63 -5.73 -15.08 -4.67
N GLY A 64 -4.73 -14.75 -5.49
CA GLY A 64 -3.38 -14.44 -5.06
C GLY A 64 -2.48 -15.65 -4.80
N GLN A 65 -3.00 -16.87 -4.94
CA GLN A 65 -2.19 -18.09 -4.86
C GLN A 65 -1.14 -18.12 -5.98
N ILE A 66 0.05 -18.59 -5.66
CA ILE A 66 1.15 -18.71 -6.62
C ILE A 66 0.86 -19.88 -7.56
N LEU A 67 0.90 -19.60 -8.86
CA LEU A 67 0.68 -20.56 -9.93
C LEU A 67 1.98 -21.04 -10.56
N ALA A 68 2.92 -20.11 -10.76
CA ALA A 68 4.21 -20.41 -11.36
C ALA A 68 5.25 -19.33 -11.01
N TYR A 69 6.50 -19.65 -11.29
CA TYR A 69 7.64 -18.72 -11.19
C TYR A 69 8.29 -18.56 -12.56
N MET A 70 8.83 -17.35 -12.81
CA MET A 70 9.75 -17.13 -13.92
C MET A 70 11.13 -17.74 -13.61
N ASP A 71 11.91 -18.06 -14.63
CA ASP A 71 13.27 -18.62 -14.47
C ASP A 71 14.24 -17.67 -13.74
N THR A 72 13.93 -16.37 -13.75
CA THR A 72 14.69 -15.30 -13.08
C THR A 72 14.38 -15.16 -11.58
N TYR A 73 13.41 -15.92 -11.04
CA TYR A 73 12.93 -15.78 -9.67
C TYR A 73 14.06 -15.88 -8.62
N GLU A 74 14.90 -16.89 -8.69
CA GLU A 74 15.99 -17.10 -7.71
C GLU A 74 16.99 -15.92 -7.74
N ILE A 75 17.30 -15.41 -8.94
CA ILE A 75 18.20 -14.26 -9.11
C ILE A 75 17.60 -13.02 -8.46
N ARG A 76 16.32 -12.73 -8.73
CA ARG A 76 15.62 -11.58 -8.15
C ARG A 76 15.43 -11.71 -6.65
N GLN A 77 15.24 -12.91 -6.14
CA GLN A 77 15.21 -13.17 -4.71
C GLN A 77 16.56 -12.85 -4.05
N ALA A 78 17.66 -13.28 -4.65
CA ALA A 78 19.00 -12.98 -4.14
C ALA A 78 19.30 -11.47 -4.17
N GLU A 79 18.88 -10.76 -5.23
CA GLU A 79 18.99 -9.30 -5.34
C GLU A 79 18.20 -8.57 -4.24
N ARG A 80 16.99 -9.01 -3.96
CA ARG A 80 16.16 -8.47 -2.87
C ARG A 80 16.78 -8.72 -1.50
N ASP A 81 17.31 -9.93 -1.26
CA ASP A 81 17.97 -10.29 0.00
C ASP A 81 19.26 -9.48 0.21
N TYR A 82 20.01 -9.25 -0.87
CA TYR A 82 21.16 -8.36 -0.84
C TYR A 82 20.78 -6.91 -0.49
N ALA A 83 19.73 -6.36 -1.13
CA ALA A 83 19.23 -5.03 -0.82
C ALA A 83 18.70 -4.92 0.63
N ALA A 84 18.07 -5.98 1.15
CA ALA A 84 17.64 -6.06 2.55
C ALA A 84 18.84 -6.02 3.52
N SER A 85 19.92 -6.74 3.19
CA SER A 85 21.16 -6.72 3.99
C SER A 85 21.82 -5.34 3.99
N GLN A 86 21.81 -4.65 2.85
CA GLN A 86 22.32 -3.26 2.76
C GLN A 86 21.50 -2.28 3.61
N LEU A 87 20.17 -2.46 3.66
CA LEU A 87 19.30 -1.65 4.52
C LEU A 87 19.62 -1.87 6.00
N GLU A 88 19.81 -3.11 6.40
CA GLU A 88 20.14 -3.45 7.80
C GLU A 88 21.53 -2.91 8.20
N GLU A 89 22.50 -2.98 7.30
CA GLU A 89 23.82 -2.36 7.50
C GLU A 89 23.69 -0.82 7.67
N ALA A 90 22.92 -0.16 6.79
CA ALA A 90 22.70 1.28 6.85
C ALA A 90 22.00 1.70 8.16
N ARG A 91 21.03 0.91 8.64
CA ARG A 91 20.36 1.14 9.93
C ARG A 91 21.30 0.99 11.11
N THR A 92 22.15 -0.04 11.08
CA THR A 92 23.16 -0.27 12.13
C THR A 92 24.17 0.87 12.17
N GLN A 93 24.63 1.34 11.01
CA GLN A 93 25.54 2.49 10.92
C GLN A 93 24.87 3.77 11.47
N LEU A 94 23.61 4.04 11.11
CA LEU A 94 22.87 5.19 11.64
C LEU A 94 22.70 5.11 13.17
N ALA A 95 22.39 3.93 13.72
CA ALA A 95 22.29 3.74 15.16
C ALA A 95 23.62 4.03 15.88
N ALA A 96 24.73 3.56 15.31
CA ALA A 96 26.06 3.83 15.85
C ALA A 96 26.41 5.32 15.78
N GLU A 97 26.12 6.01 14.67
CA GLU A 97 26.34 7.46 14.54
C GLU A 97 25.47 8.26 15.54
N ARG A 98 24.19 7.90 15.72
CA ARG A 98 23.31 8.52 16.73
C ARG A 98 23.88 8.36 18.15
N GLN A 99 24.35 7.16 18.48
CA GLN A 99 24.95 6.90 19.78
C GLN A 99 26.20 7.75 20.01
N ARG A 100 27.09 7.87 19.01
CA ARG A 100 28.28 8.74 19.05
C ARG A 100 27.89 10.20 19.21
N GLY A 101 26.90 10.67 18.43
CA GLY A 101 26.39 12.04 18.51
C GLY A 101 25.83 12.37 19.89
N THR A 102 25.02 11.47 20.45
CA THR A 102 24.47 11.62 21.81
C THR A 102 25.59 11.72 22.85
N SER A 103 26.60 10.85 22.75
CA SER A 103 27.75 10.89 23.68
C SER A 103 28.52 12.19 23.59
N ARG A 104 28.73 12.75 22.37
CA ARG A 104 29.38 14.06 22.19
C ARG A 104 28.60 15.23 22.79
N VAL A 105 27.26 15.22 22.62
CA VAL A 105 26.37 16.22 23.24
C VAL A 105 26.44 16.12 24.76
N GLN A 106 26.46 14.94 25.33
CA GLN A 106 26.61 14.72 26.76
C GLN A 106 27.97 15.20 27.29
N GLU A 107 29.04 14.89 26.57
CA GLU A 107 30.40 15.40 26.91
C GLU A 107 30.45 16.92 26.91
N ALA A 108 29.89 17.56 25.86
CA ALA A 108 29.82 19.02 25.77
C ALA A 108 29.03 19.65 26.91
N ASN A 109 27.89 19.05 27.29
CA ASN A 109 27.10 19.48 28.46
C ASN A 109 27.88 19.33 29.78
N THR A 110 28.63 18.23 29.94
CA THR A 110 29.44 18.00 31.14
C THR A 110 30.51 19.09 31.29
N ARG A 111 31.08 19.62 30.22
CA ARG A 111 32.00 20.73 30.24
C ARG A 111 31.39 22.01 30.84
N ILE A 112 30.10 22.30 30.55
CA ILE A 112 29.41 23.43 31.17
C ILE A 112 29.36 23.25 32.68
N THR A 113 28.97 22.05 33.16
CA THR A 113 28.90 21.79 34.60
C THR A 113 30.25 21.76 35.32
N GLN A 114 31.33 21.49 34.60
CA GLN A 114 32.70 21.55 35.13
C GLN A 114 33.25 22.96 35.23
N VAL A 115 32.88 23.86 34.31
CA VAL A 115 33.41 25.21 34.22
C VAL A 115 32.61 26.23 35.01
N ASP A 116 31.27 26.19 34.92
CA ASP A 116 30.41 27.24 35.48
C ASP A 116 30.37 27.31 37.03
N PRO A 117 30.14 26.21 37.79
CA PRO A 117 30.03 26.27 39.24
C PRO A 117 31.34 26.75 39.93
N PRO A 118 32.58 26.31 39.56
CA PRO A 118 33.77 26.81 40.17
C PRO A 118 34.01 28.31 39.91
N GLN A 119 33.68 28.78 38.72
CA GLN A 119 33.85 30.22 38.38
C GLN A 119 32.80 31.05 39.13
N GLN A 120 31.56 30.58 39.28
CA GLN A 120 30.54 31.23 40.07
C GLN A 120 30.93 31.30 41.56
N ALA A 121 31.51 30.23 42.12
CA ALA A 121 32.01 30.22 43.49
C ALA A 121 33.18 31.22 43.66
N GLY A 122 34.05 31.34 42.64
CA GLY A 122 35.12 32.35 42.66
C GLY A 122 34.62 33.80 42.66
N ILE A 123 33.58 34.08 41.87
CA ILE A 123 32.89 35.40 41.90
C ILE A 123 32.26 35.68 43.22
N ALA A 124 31.52 34.71 43.83
CA ALA A 124 30.89 34.85 45.11
C ALA A 124 31.94 35.12 46.26
N ALA A 125 33.07 34.43 46.23
CA ALA A 125 34.18 34.70 47.16
C ALA A 125 34.72 36.11 47.00
N GLN A 126 34.88 36.63 45.77
CA GLN A 126 35.32 38.00 45.51
C GLN A 126 34.29 39.05 45.94
N GLU A 127 33.00 38.76 45.83
CA GLU A 127 31.92 39.61 46.31
C GLU A 127 31.93 39.70 47.84
N ALA A 128 32.13 38.59 48.54
CA ALA A 128 32.28 38.60 50.01
C ALA A 128 33.53 39.43 50.44
N ALA A 129 34.63 39.39 49.66
CA ALA A 129 35.78 40.24 49.94
C ALA A 129 35.47 41.74 49.71
N ILE A 130 34.70 42.08 48.70
CA ILE A 130 34.22 43.44 48.45
C ILE A 130 33.37 43.95 49.61
N ASP A 131 32.44 43.15 50.09
CA ASP A 131 31.55 43.50 51.20
C ASP A 131 32.37 43.75 52.48
N SER A 132 33.39 42.95 52.77
CA SER A 132 34.31 43.14 53.88
C SER A 132 35.13 44.43 53.78
N LEU A 133 35.68 44.74 52.56
CA LEU A 133 36.40 45.98 52.32
C LEU A 133 35.48 47.21 52.39
N GLN A 134 34.23 47.10 51.93
CA GLN A 134 33.26 48.18 52.05
C GLN A 134 32.95 48.49 53.52
N ALA A 135 32.70 47.44 54.33
CA ALA A 135 32.47 47.62 55.77
C ALA A 135 33.65 48.26 56.49
N GLN A 136 34.90 47.86 56.13
CA GLN A 136 36.11 48.50 56.66
C GLN A 136 36.25 49.95 56.24
N LEU A 137 35.94 50.28 55.01
CA LEU A 137 35.99 51.65 54.50
C LEU A 137 34.95 52.53 55.22
N ASP A 138 33.72 52.05 55.40
CA ASP A 138 32.64 52.77 56.07
C ASP A 138 33.08 53.15 57.51
N VAL A 139 33.67 52.23 58.24
CA VAL A 139 34.20 52.48 59.59
C VAL A 139 35.34 53.51 59.53
N ALA A 140 36.29 53.37 58.58
CA ALA A 140 37.42 54.28 58.43
C ALA A 140 36.98 55.72 58.06
N GLU A 141 35.93 55.88 57.25
CA GLU A 141 35.34 57.18 56.91
C GLU A 141 34.63 57.86 58.10
N ILE A 142 33.90 57.07 58.89
CA ILE A 142 33.32 57.56 60.16
C ILE A 142 34.42 58.08 61.11
N ASP A 143 35.49 57.28 61.25
CA ASP A 143 36.62 57.68 62.09
C ASP A 143 37.34 58.88 61.51
N LEU A 144 37.57 59.01 60.21
CA LEU A 144 38.13 60.17 59.55
C LEU A 144 37.33 61.44 59.88
N THR A 145 35.99 61.34 59.76
CA THR A 145 35.09 62.49 60.14
C THR A 145 35.22 62.89 61.59
N ARG A 146 35.38 61.92 62.46
CA ARG A 146 35.62 62.15 63.87
C ARG A 146 36.98 62.81 64.15
N PHE A 147 38.02 62.33 63.50
CA PHE A 147 39.39 62.85 63.62
C PHE A 147 39.52 64.26 63.01
N GLN A 148 38.80 64.59 61.95
CA GLN A 148 38.73 65.96 61.41
C GLN A 148 38.17 66.94 62.47
N ARG A 149 37.03 66.60 63.13
CA ARG A 149 36.45 67.47 64.17
C ARG A 149 37.38 67.62 65.38
N LEU A 150 38.06 66.56 65.78
CA LEU A 150 39.03 66.63 66.89
C LEU A 150 40.22 67.41 66.56
N SER A 151 40.73 67.40 65.35
CA SER A 151 41.86 68.19 64.88
C SER A 151 41.46 69.66 64.75
N GLU A 152 40.27 70.01 64.32
CA GLU A 152 39.70 71.36 64.32
C GLU A 152 39.60 71.97 65.74
N SER A 153 39.32 71.15 66.73
CA SER A 153 39.25 71.52 68.13
C SER A 153 40.67 71.58 68.79
N GLY A 154 41.71 71.18 68.06
CA GLY A 154 43.05 71.11 68.60
C GLY A 154 43.36 69.90 69.49
N ALA A 155 42.41 68.91 69.58
CA ALA A 155 42.56 67.74 70.38
C ALA A 155 43.24 66.55 69.73
N LEU A 156 43.58 66.65 68.42
CA LEU A 156 44.28 65.62 67.61
C LEU A 156 45.45 66.25 66.79
N SER A 157 46.53 65.49 66.63
CA SER A 157 47.63 65.92 65.83
C SER A 157 47.33 65.82 64.33
N ARG A 158 47.88 66.75 63.52
CA ARG A 158 47.77 66.67 62.04
C ARG A 158 48.30 65.36 61.48
N GLN A 159 49.36 64.82 62.05
CA GLN A 159 49.98 63.57 61.65
C GLN A 159 48.98 62.37 61.78
N GLU A 160 48.17 62.32 62.81
CA GLU A 160 47.16 61.29 63.03
C GLU A 160 46.02 61.43 62.03
N LEU A 161 45.60 62.66 61.72
CA LEU A 161 44.62 62.92 60.69
C LEU A 161 45.13 62.48 59.30
N ASP A 162 46.36 62.84 58.95
CA ASP A 162 46.97 62.45 57.67
C ASP A 162 47.08 60.92 57.53
N ARG A 163 47.42 60.22 58.64
CA ARG A 163 47.43 58.73 58.63
C ARG A 163 46.01 58.12 58.39
N GLN A 164 45.02 58.72 59.00
CA GLN A 164 43.61 58.22 58.80
C GLN A 164 43.14 58.51 57.37
N GLN A 165 43.45 59.67 56.81
CA GLN A 165 43.23 59.98 55.36
C GLN A 165 43.88 58.94 54.46
N ALA A 166 45.20 58.68 54.68
CA ALA A 166 45.88 57.66 53.86
C ALA A 166 45.25 56.23 54.01
N THR A 167 44.74 55.93 55.20
CA THR A 167 44.04 54.66 55.41
C THR A 167 42.71 54.57 54.61
N VAL A 168 41.93 55.63 54.56
CA VAL A 168 40.70 55.71 53.76
C VAL A 168 41.03 55.62 52.25
N GLU A 169 42.07 56.39 51.80
CA GLU A 169 42.51 56.34 50.40
C GLU A 169 42.93 54.93 49.96
N ARG A 170 43.70 54.23 50.81
CA ARG A 170 44.16 52.87 50.57
C ARG A 170 42.96 51.93 50.48
N LEU A 171 42.02 51.98 51.45
CA LEU A 171 40.84 51.13 51.42
C LEU A 171 39.93 51.36 50.21
N ARG A 172 39.84 52.63 49.73
CA ARG A 172 39.14 52.94 48.47
C ARG A 172 39.80 52.31 47.28
N ALA A 173 41.16 52.41 47.21
CA ALA A 173 41.92 51.77 46.12
C ALA A 173 41.79 50.24 46.14
N ASP A 174 41.90 49.66 47.38
CA ASP A 174 41.72 48.19 47.54
C ASP A 174 40.34 47.75 47.11
N LEU A 175 39.28 48.49 47.49
CA LEU A 175 37.87 48.20 47.07
C LEU A 175 37.73 48.35 45.59
N GLN A 176 38.30 49.37 44.95
CA GLN A 176 38.25 49.54 43.50
C GLN A 176 38.96 48.39 42.75
N ASN A 177 40.13 47.93 43.23
CA ASN A 177 40.83 46.79 42.71
C ASN A 177 40.04 45.48 42.87
N ALA A 178 39.41 45.30 44.03
CA ALA A 178 38.55 44.13 44.25
C ALA A 178 37.36 44.08 43.30
N ARG A 179 36.69 45.24 43.03
CA ARG A 179 35.60 45.35 42.08
C ARG A 179 36.07 45.09 40.65
N ALA A 180 37.22 45.66 40.22
CA ALA A 180 37.78 45.39 38.92
C ALA A 180 38.15 43.90 38.71
N THR A 181 38.59 43.21 39.79
CA THR A 181 38.86 41.77 39.77
C THR A 181 37.57 40.98 39.61
N ARG A 182 36.50 41.30 40.34
CA ARG A 182 35.19 40.70 40.18
C ARG A 182 34.67 40.85 38.77
N ASP A 183 34.75 42.06 38.18
CA ASP A 183 34.28 42.32 36.82
C ASP A 183 35.09 41.56 35.75
N ARG A 184 36.39 41.34 35.99
CA ARG A 184 37.19 40.46 35.15
C ARG A 184 36.74 39.02 35.23
N LEU A 185 36.52 38.49 36.44
CA LEU A 185 36.03 37.12 36.66
C LEU A 185 34.65 36.88 36.02
N VAL A 186 33.75 37.87 36.12
CA VAL A 186 32.42 37.80 35.44
C VAL A 186 32.55 37.68 33.95
N ARG A 187 33.35 38.58 33.31
CA ARG A 187 33.60 38.50 31.85
C ARG A 187 34.25 37.20 31.40
N GLU A 188 35.20 36.70 32.21
CA GLU A 188 35.86 35.44 31.95
C GLU A 188 34.89 34.26 32.00
N ARG A 189 34.00 34.23 33.00
CA ARG A 189 32.95 33.24 33.12
C ARG A 189 31.97 33.30 31.95
N GLU A 190 31.49 34.50 31.56
CA GLU A 190 30.59 34.69 30.42
C GLU A 190 31.22 34.19 29.12
N GLY A 191 32.50 34.50 28.86
CA GLY A 191 33.24 34.03 27.69
C GLY A 191 33.37 32.50 27.66
N ASN A 192 33.73 31.89 28.82
CA ASN A 192 33.88 30.45 28.94
C ASN A 192 32.57 29.72 28.78
N LEU A 193 31.49 30.25 29.37
CA LEU A 193 30.13 29.69 29.24
C LEU A 193 29.61 29.78 27.80
N SER A 194 29.82 30.94 27.13
CA SER A 194 29.45 31.13 25.73
C SER A 194 30.14 30.13 24.80
N ASN A 195 31.46 29.94 25.01
CA ASN A 195 32.25 28.95 24.25
C ASN A 195 31.74 27.51 24.49
N ALA A 196 31.45 27.16 25.74
CA ALA A 196 30.93 25.82 26.06
C ALA A 196 29.54 25.59 25.44
N GLN A 197 28.68 26.61 25.47
CA GLN A 197 27.36 26.55 24.83
C GLN A 197 27.45 26.40 23.30
N ALA A 198 28.39 27.12 22.66
CA ALA A 198 28.66 26.99 21.23
C ALA A 198 29.09 25.55 20.87
N GLN A 199 29.90 24.91 21.72
CA GLN A 199 30.30 23.51 21.54
C GLN A 199 29.10 22.55 21.63
N VAL A 200 28.17 22.78 22.56
CA VAL A 200 26.90 21.98 22.65
C VAL A 200 26.09 22.14 21.38
N GLN A 201 25.92 23.38 20.89
CA GLN A 201 25.17 23.64 19.65
C GLN A 201 25.81 22.96 18.44
N SER A 202 27.13 23.00 18.33
CA SER A 202 27.89 22.31 17.27
C SER A 202 27.67 20.80 17.32
N ALA A 203 27.83 20.20 18.51
CA ALA A 203 27.60 18.76 18.70
C ALA A 203 26.12 18.34 18.38
N GLN A 204 25.16 19.18 18.72
CA GLN A 204 23.75 18.96 18.36
C GLN A 204 23.51 19.05 16.85
N ALA A 205 24.14 20.03 16.17
CA ALA A 205 24.06 20.19 14.73
C ALA A 205 24.66 18.98 13.99
N GLU A 206 25.82 18.50 14.44
CA GLU A 206 26.47 17.29 13.89
C GLU A 206 25.55 16.05 14.08
N ASN A 207 24.93 15.89 15.23
CA ASN A 207 24.01 14.79 15.48
C ASN A 207 22.80 14.84 14.54
N ARG A 208 22.21 16.01 14.30
CA ARG A 208 21.10 16.17 13.33
C ARG A 208 21.53 15.86 11.90
N LEU A 209 22.72 16.25 11.48
CA LEU A 209 23.24 15.93 10.15
C LEU A 209 23.41 14.42 9.96
N ALA A 210 23.83 13.68 10.99
CA ALA A 210 23.91 12.23 10.94
C ALA A 210 22.52 11.57 10.78
N GLU A 211 21.46 12.16 11.36
CA GLU A 211 20.08 11.68 11.18
C GLU A 211 19.53 11.88 9.76
N VAL A 212 19.94 12.96 9.10
CA VAL A 212 19.53 13.27 7.71
C VAL A 212 20.37 12.51 6.68
N ALA A 213 21.43 11.81 7.11
CA ALA A 213 22.30 11.08 6.21
C ALA A 213 21.52 10.02 5.43
N THR A 214 21.31 10.30 4.17
CA THR A 214 20.43 9.70 3.15
C THR A 214 20.61 8.21 2.86
N ARG A 215 21.57 7.52 3.49
CA ARG A 215 21.90 6.12 3.19
C ARG A 215 20.77 5.16 3.51
N VAL A 216 20.05 5.37 4.64
CA VAL A 216 18.93 4.50 5.01
C VAL A 216 17.79 4.64 4.02
N GLN A 217 17.41 5.87 3.66
CA GLN A 217 16.36 6.13 2.70
C GLN A 217 16.69 5.56 1.31
N SER A 218 17.94 5.72 0.86
CA SER A 218 18.36 5.14 -0.43
C SER A 218 18.35 3.62 -0.40
N ALA A 219 18.75 2.99 0.71
CA ALA A 219 18.68 1.54 0.88
C ALA A 219 17.23 1.02 0.95
N GLU A 220 16.31 1.76 1.58
CA GLU A 220 14.88 1.45 1.57
C GLU A 220 14.28 1.50 0.17
N GLN A 221 14.64 2.50 -0.63
CA GLN A 221 14.19 2.61 -2.02
C GLN A 221 14.77 1.49 -2.89
N ASN A 222 16.04 1.12 -2.69
CA ASN A 222 16.65 0.00 -3.39
C ASN A 222 15.98 -1.34 -3.05
N LEU A 223 15.67 -1.57 -1.77
CA LEU A 223 14.92 -2.76 -1.36
C LEU A 223 13.50 -2.78 -1.97
N ALA A 224 12.79 -1.65 -1.97
CA ALA A 224 11.47 -1.56 -2.58
C ALA A 224 11.52 -1.83 -4.09
N LEU A 225 12.54 -1.34 -4.79
CA LEU A 225 12.76 -1.64 -6.21
C LEU A 225 13.04 -3.12 -6.43
N ALA A 226 13.96 -3.72 -5.66
CA ALA A 226 14.28 -5.14 -5.76
C ALA A 226 13.08 -6.04 -5.44
N GLN A 227 12.26 -5.65 -4.44
CA GLN A 227 11.00 -6.36 -4.13
C GLN A 227 10.00 -6.29 -5.29
N ALA A 228 9.81 -5.12 -5.89
CA ALA A 228 8.92 -4.96 -7.04
C ALA A 228 9.39 -5.77 -8.27
N GLN A 229 10.70 -5.92 -8.45
CA GLN A 229 11.26 -6.77 -9.49
C GLN A 229 11.03 -8.27 -9.20
N LEU A 230 11.20 -8.68 -7.95
CA LEU A 230 10.90 -10.04 -7.52
C LEU A 230 9.40 -10.37 -7.69
N ASP A 231 8.52 -9.45 -7.32
CA ASP A 231 7.07 -9.66 -7.44
C ASP A 231 6.63 -9.88 -8.90
N ARG A 232 7.35 -9.34 -9.88
CA ARG A 232 7.10 -9.57 -11.30
C ARG A 232 7.51 -10.95 -11.79
N THR A 233 8.33 -11.65 -11.05
CA THR A 233 8.72 -13.03 -11.39
C THR A 233 7.77 -14.08 -10.85
N VAL A 234 6.76 -13.66 -10.08
CA VAL A 234 5.76 -14.56 -9.46
C VAL A 234 4.43 -14.39 -10.16
N ILE A 235 3.94 -15.47 -10.75
CA ILE A 235 2.64 -15.52 -11.44
C ILE A 235 1.61 -15.99 -10.44
N LYS A 236 0.58 -15.15 -10.21
CA LYS A 236 -0.47 -15.39 -9.19
C LYS A 236 -1.84 -15.46 -9.82
N ALA A 237 -2.74 -16.20 -9.18
CA ALA A 237 -4.14 -16.28 -9.58
C ALA A 237 -4.84 -14.93 -9.38
N PRO A 238 -5.41 -14.32 -10.43
CA PRO A 238 -6.15 -13.06 -10.32
C PRO A 238 -7.48 -13.21 -9.59
N GLN A 239 -8.04 -14.41 -9.61
CA GLN A 239 -9.30 -14.79 -8.94
C GLN A 239 -9.23 -16.24 -8.46
N ALA A 240 -10.11 -16.59 -7.54
CA ALA A 240 -10.31 -17.98 -7.16
C ALA A 240 -11.00 -18.77 -8.29
N GLY A 241 -10.61 -20.02 -8.49
CA GLY A 241 -11.16 -20.87 -9.53
C GLY A 241 -10.42 -22.19 -9.67
N GLN A 242 -10.73 -22.91 -10.73
CA GLN A 242 -10.08 -24.15 -11.12
C GLN A 242 -9.15 -23.90 -12.30
N VAL A 243 -7.97 -24.50 -12.31
CA VAL A 243 -7.07 -24.53 -13.47
C VAL A 243 -7.70 -25.40 -14.55
N LEU A 244 -8.08 -24.80 -15.66
CA LEU A 244 -8.78 -25.49 -16.74
C LEU A 244 -7.82 -26.10 -17.74
N ASP A 245 -6.71 -25.38 -18.03
CA ASP A 245 -5.70 -25.81 -19.00
C ASP A 245 -4.38 -25.10 -18.71
N ILE A 246 -3.27 -25.73 -19.10
CA ILE A 246 -1.91 -25.19 -19.01
C ILE A 246 -1.29 -25.20 -20.40
N TYR A 247 -1.07 -24.02 -20.97
CA TYR A 247 -0.67 -23.83 -22.36
C TYR A 247 0.85 -23.87 -22.59
N VAL A 248 1.64 -23.68 -21.52
CA VAL A 248 3.08 -23.47 -21.63
C VAL A 248 3.82 -24.41 -20.66
N GLU A 249 4.91 -25.02 -21.15
CA GLU A 249 5.76 -25.86 -20.33
C GLU A 249 6.92 -25.09 -19.67
N PRO A 250 7.47 -25.59 -18.52
CA PRO A 250 8.68 -25.04 -17.94
C PRO A 250 9.84 -24.97 -18.94
N GLY A 251 10.49 -23.82 -19.02
CA GLY A 251 11.59 -23.53 -19.95
C GLY A 251 11.17 -22.83 -21.22
N GLU A 252 9.89 -22.76 -21.54
CA GLU A 252 9.37 -22.03 -22.70
C GLU A 252 9.42 -20.53 -22.54
N ALA A 253 9.53 -19.83 -23.67
CA ALA A 253 9.50 -18.36 -23.70
C ALA A 253 8.06 -17.86 -23.57
N VAL A 254 7.84 -16.89 -22.70
CA VAL A 254 6.53 -16.28 -22.44
C VAL A 254 6.56 -14.77 -22.62
N SER A 255 5.41 -14.21 -23.01
CA SER A 255 5.23 -12.78 -23.24
C SER A 255 3.87 -12.31 -22.69
N PRO A 256 3.76 -11.13 -22.05
CA PRO A 256 2.51 -10.63 -21.48
C PRO A 256 1.36 -10.48 -22.48
N ALA A 257 1.66 -10.25 -23.76
CA ALA A 257 0.67 -9.90 -24.77
C ALA A 257 0.27 -11.08 -25.69
N GLU A 258 1.09 -12.12 -25.77
CA GLU A 258 0.96 -13.11 -26.84
C GLU A 258 0.74 -14.54 -26.34
N THR A 259 1.13 -14.85 -25.11
CA THR A 259 1.15 -16.23 -24.61
C THR A 259 0.50 -16.31 -23.24
N PRO A 260 -0.78 -16.72 -23.16
CA PRO A 260 -1.34 -17.14 -21.87
C PRO A 260 -0.59 -18.38 -21.37
N ILE A 261 -0.35 -18.44 -20.05
CA ILE A 261 0.32 -19.56 -19.40
C ILE A 261 -0.68 -20.65 -19.05
N LEU A 262 -1.82 -20.25 -18.50
CA LEU A 262 -2.89 -21.14 -18.12
C LEU A 262 -4.25 -20.44 -18.13
N ALA A 263 -5.31 -21.23 -18.18
CA ALA A 263 -6.69 -20.78 -18.08
C ALA A 263 -7.27 -21.06 -16.69
N LEU A 264 -7.94 -20.08 -16.11
CA LEU A 264 -8.69 -20.20 -14.84
C LEU A 264 -10.18 -19.97 -15.07
N GLY A 265 -11.02 -20.77 -14.41
CA GLY A 265 -12.46 -20.59 -14.41
C GLY A 265 -13.10 -20.97 -13.07
N ASN A 266 -14.12 -20.26 -12.66
CA ASN A 266 -14.90 -20.65 -11.47
C ASN A 266 -15.95 -21.70 -11.85
N THR A 267 -15.57 -22.97 -11.79
CA THR A 267 -16.42 -24.12 -12.15
C THR A 267 -17.43 -24.52 -11.07
N THR A 268 -17.40 -23.87 -9.89
CA THR A 268 -18.40 -24.14 -8.83
C THR A 268 -19.83 -23.81 -9.27
N GLN A 269 -19.98 -22.84 -10.18
CA GLN A 269 -21.21 -22.51 -10.86
C GLN A 269 -20.95 -22.42 -12.36
N MET A 270 -21.66 -23.27 -13.11
CA MET A 270 -21.59 -23.25 -14.57
C MET A 270 -22.78 -22.51 -15.17
N TYR A 271 -22.55 -21.92 -16.32
CA TYR A 271 -23.51 -21.23 -17.15
C TYR A 271 -23.55 -21.85 -18.54
N VAL A 272 -24.69 -21.73 -19.19
CA VAL A 272 -24.77 -21.88 -20.63
C VAL A 272 -24.93 -20.49 -21.25
N VAL A 273 -24.02 -20.10 -22.11
CA VAL A 273 -24.17 -18.93 -22.96
C VAL A 273 -24.91 -19.40 -24.22
N ALA A 274 -26.20 -19.16 -24.26
CA ALA A 274 -27.06 -19.56 -25.38
C ALA A 274 -27.14 -18.43 -26.41
N GLU A 275 -26.97 -18.75 -27.70
CA GLU A 275 -27.06 -17.81 -28.82
C GLU A 275 -28.50 -17.86 -29.39
N VAL A 276 -29.30 -16.91 -28.94
CA VAL A 276 -30.72 -16.77 -29.38
C VAL A 276 -30.78 -15.83 -30.56
N TYR A 277 -31.48 -16.22 -31.62
CA TYR A 277 -31.67 -15.40 -32.81
C TYR A 277 -32.38 -14.07 -32.50
N GLU A 278 -32.01 -13.01 -33.21
CA GLU A 278 -32.62 -11.67 -33.09
C GLU A 278 -34.13 -11.69 -33.26
N THR A 279 -34.69 -12.63 -34.07
CA THR A 279 -36.13 -12.80 -34.26
C THR A 279 -36.84 -13.28 -33.02
N ASP A 280 -36.18 -14.06 -32.17
CA ASP A 280 -36.82 -14.78 -31.04
C ASP A 280 -36.48 -14.15 -29.69
N ILE A 281 -35.44 -13.31 -29.62
CA ILE A 281 -34.97 -12.67 -28.38
C ILE A 281 -36.08 -11.85 -27.68
N GLY A 282 -37.03 -11.31 -28.47
CA GLY A 282 -38.19 -10.59 -27.94
C GLY A 282 -39.08 -11.41 -27.00
N LEU A 283 -38.99 -12.74 -27.04
CA LEU A 283 -39.75 -13.69 -26.23
C LEU A 283 -38.99 -14.11 -24.97
N VAL A 284 -37.70 -13.89 -24.88
CA VAL A 284 -36.82 -14.33 -23.78
C VAL A 284 -36.77 -13.29 -22.67
N ARG A 285 -36.92 -13.74 -21.41
CA ARG A 285 -36.89 -12.92 -20.20
C ARG A 285 -36.10 -13.63 -19.11
N ALA A 286 -35.45 -12.84 -18.23
CA ALA A 286 -34.85 -13.38 -17.02
C ALA A 286 -35.88 -14.09 -16.13
N GLY A 287 -35.47 -15.19 -15.51
CA GLY A 287 -36.33 -16.05 -14.68
C GLY A 287 -37.03 -17.17 -15.42
N GLN A 288 -36.95 -17.26 -16.75
CA GLN A 288 -37.54 -18.37 -17.50
C GLN A 288 -36.78 -19.67 -17.27
N PRO A 289 -37.47 -20.80 -17.11
CA PRO A 289 -36.83 -22.11 -17.00
C PRO A 289 -36.26 -22.55 -18.35
N VAL A 290 -35.17 -23.30 -18.28
CA VAL A 290 -34.41 -23.76 -19.43
C VAL A 290 -34.11 -25.25 -19.30
N THR A 291 -34.26 -25.96 -20.40
CA THR A 291 -33.80 -27.35 -20.52
C THR A 291 -32.53 -27.39 -21.36
N ILE A 292 -31.52 -28.11 -20.87
CA ILE A 292 -30.20 -28.21 -21.50
C ILE A 292 -29.91 -29.67 -21.78
N THR A 293 -29.53 -29.99 -23.00
CA THR A 293 -29.20 -31.35 -23.42
C THR A 293 -27.87 -31.41 -24.14
N SER A 294 -27.18 -32.53 -23.95
CA SER A 294 -25.90 -32.75 -24.65
C SER A 294 -26.16 -33.15 -26.10
N ARG A 295 -25.59 -32.46 -27.04
CA ARG A 295 -25.69 -32.76 -28.46
C ARG A 295 -24.95 -34.03 -28.85
N ASN A 296 -23.81 -34.27 -28.23
CA ASN A 296 -22.86 -35.35 -28.61
C ASN A 296 -22.73 -36.44 -27.54
N GLY A 297 -23.64 -36.48 -26.56
CA GLY A 297 -23.62 -37.53 -25.50
C GLY A 297 -22.49 -37.35 -24.50
N ALA A 298 -21.96 -36.13 -24.28
CA ALA A 298 -20.97 -35.87 -23.27
C ALA A 298 -21.50 -36.02 -21.84
N PHE A 299 -22.82 -35.89 -21.67
CA PHE A 299 -23.55 -36.25 -20.46
C PHE A 299 -24.94 -36.82 -20.87
N ASP A 300 -25.42 -37.78 -20.07
CA ASP A 300 -26.64 -38.54 -20.43
C ASP A 300 -27.96 -37.93 -19.88
N GLN A 301 -27.85 -37.11 -18.83
CA GLN A 301 -29.02 -36.55 -18.17
C GLN A 301 -29.43 -35.20 -18.78
N VAL A 302 -30.73 -34.94 -18.73
CA VAL A 302 -31.26 -33.62 -19.05
C VAL A 302 -31.00 -32.69 -17.88
N LEU A 303 -30.28 -31.59 -18.13
CA LEU A 303 -30.01 -30.57 -17.11
C LEU A 303 -31.05 -29.46 -17.17
N THR A 304 -31.30 -28.84 -16.03
CA THR A 304 -32.17 -27.68 -15.90
C THR A 304 -31.37 -26.42 -15.57
N GLY A 305 -31.95 -25.30 -15.94
CA GLY A 305 -31.35 -24.01 -15.64
C GLY A 305 -32.36 -22.89 -15.67
N THR A 306 -31.93 -21.71 -15.36
CA THR A 306 -32.78 -20.50 -15.37
C THR A 306 -32.09 -19.40 -16.12
N VAL A 307 -32.80 -18.67 -16.98
CA VAL A 307 -32.30 -17.47 -17.62
C VAL A 307 -31.97 -16.44 -16.57
N GLU A 308 -30.69 -16.12 -16.40
CA GLU A 308 -30.25 -15.11 -15.43
C GLU A 308 -30.19 -13.72 -16.08
N ARG A 309 -29.69 -13.65 -17.30
CA ARG A 309 -29.48 -12.38 -18.00
C ARG A 309 -29.60 -12.54 -19.51
N VAL A 310 -30.19 -11.55 -20.14
CA VAL A 310 -30.25 -11.39 -21.59
C VAL A 310 -29.23 -10.35 -21.99
N GLY A 311 -28.41 -10.63 -22.99
CA GLY A 311 -27.38 -9.72 -23.52
C GLY A 311 -27.99 -8.43 -24.09
N LEU A 312 -27.20 -7.37 -24.06
CA LEU A 312 -27.57 -6.04 -24.58
C LEU A 312 -26.94 -5.75 -25.94
N GLN A 313 -26.22 -6.70 -26.51
CA GLN A 313 -25.49 -6.54 -27.77
C GLN A 313 -25.85 -7.68 -28.71
N ILE A 314 -25.92 -7.36 -29.98
CA ILE A 314 -26.15 -8.31 -31.08
C ILE A 314 -24.80 -8.66 -31.69
N PHE A 315 -24.52 -9.96 -31.81
CA PHE A 315 -23.29 -10.48 -32.42
C PHE A 315 -23.60 -11.23 -33.69
N LYS A 316 -22.57 -11.55 -34.47
CA LYS A 316 -22.66 -12.63 -35.46
C LYS A 316 -22.61 -13.96 -34.71
N ASN A 317 -23.33 -14.95 -35.23
CA ASN A 317 -23.31 -16.30 -34.68
C ASN A 317 -21.89 -16.89 -34.71
N ASP A 318 -21.37 -17.30 -33.53
CA ASP A 318 -20.00 -17.81 -33.36
C ASP A 318 -19.96 -19.34 -33.16
N ILE A 319 -21.07 -19.94 -32.71
CA ILE A 319 -21.14 -21.37 -32.34
C ILE A 319 -21.34 -22.25 -33.61
N LEU A 320 -21.86 -21.71 -34.71
CA LEU A 320 -22.19 -22.44 -35.95
C LEU A 320 -21.15 -22.30 -37.06
N ASP A 321 -19.94 -21.85 -36.77
CA ASP A 321 -18.92 -21.50 -37.76
C ASP A 321 -18.30 -22.70 -38.54
N ASP A 322 -18.75 -23.93 -38.28
CA ASP A 322 -18.32 -25.14 -39.00
C ASP A 322 -18.95 -25.30 -40.41
N ASP A 323 -19.96 -24.49 -40.77
CA ASP A 323 -20.50 -24.46 -42.14
C ASP A 323 -20.54 -23.03 -42.71
N PRO A 324 -19.51 -22.61 -43.46
CA PRO A 324 -19.40 -21.25 -44.00
C PRO A 324 -20.52 -20.87 -44.98
N ALA A 325 -21.30 -21.84 -45.47
CA ALA A 325 -22.30 -21.60 -46.50
C ALA A 325 -23.73 -21.39 -45.96
N ALA A 326 -24.03 -21.80 -44.71
CA ALA A 326 -25.39 -21.88 -44.24
C ALA A 326 -25.90 -20.65 -43.46
N ASN A 327 -25.06 -19.87 -42.80
CA ASN A 327 -25.54 -18.81 -41.86
C ASN A 327 -24.62 -17.58 -41.74
N ALA A 328 -23.96 -17.14 -42.81
CA ALA A 328 -23.02 -16.02 -42.79
C ALA A 328 -23.54 -14.67 -42.27
N ASP A 329 -24.86 -14.52 -42.12
CA ASP A 329 -25.53 -13.29 -41.66
C ASP A 329 -26.48 -13.47 -40.42
N ALA A 330 -26.44 -14.64 -39.77
CA ALA A 330 -27.30 -14.86 -38.61
C ALA A 330 -26.82 -13.97 -37.41
N ARG A 331 -27.75 -13.14 -36.96
CA ARG A 331 -27.53 -12.25 -35.79
C ARG A 331 -28.12 -12.88 -34.55
N VAL A 332 -27.34 -12.93 -33.49
CA VAL A 332 -27.69 -13.55 -32.23
C VAL A 332 -27.46 -12.63 -31.05
N VAL A 333 -28.18 -12.90 -29.97
CA VAL A 333 -27.98 -12.26 -28.66
C VAL A 333 -27.63 -13.37 -27.67
N GLU A 334 -26.54 -13.15 -26.94
CA GLU A 334 -26.15 -14.07 -25.86
C GLU A 334 -27.15 -14.03 -24.71
N VAL A 335 -27.60 -15.18 -24.25
CA VAL A 335 -28.46 -15.36 -23.09
C VAL A 335 -27.70 -16.23 -22.09
N TRP A 336 -27.45 -15.68 -20.91
CA TRP A 336 -26.78 -16.42 -19.83
C TRP A 336 -27.81 -17.21 -19.03
N VAL A 337 -27.67 -18.52 -19.04
CA VAL A 337 -28.48 -19.48 -18.33
C VAL A 337 -27.66 -20.10 -17.22
N ARG A 338 -28.06 -19.88 -15.98
CA ARG A 338 -27.44 -20.53 -14.83
C ARG A 338 -27.85 -22.00 -14.79
N VAL A 339 -26.87 -22.90 -14.74
CA VAL A 339 -27.11 -24.35 -14.67
C VAL A 339 -27.33 -24.76 -13.22
N ASP A 340 -28.40 -25.50 -12.94
CA ASP A 340 -28.74 -25.94 -11.57
C ASP A 340 -27.85 -27.10 -11.10
N GLN A 341 -27.43 -27.99 -12.00
CA GLN A 341 -26.56 -29.16 -11.72
C GLN A 341 -25.13 -28.90 -12.24
N SER A 342 -24.49 -27.85 -11.76
CA SER A 342 -23.17 -27.42 -12.25
C SER A 342 -22.07 -28.45 -12.07
N GLU A 343 -22.17 -29.31 -11.04
CA GLU A 343 -21.21 -30.37 -10.76
C GLU A 343 -21.08 -31.42 -11.87
N VAL A 344 -22.18 -31.66 -12.63
CA VAL A 344 -22.19 -32.63 -13.75
C VAL A 344 -21.34 -32.15 -14.93
N VAL A 345 -21.24 -30.82 -15.09
CA VAL A 345 -20.63 -30.18 -16.27
C VAL A 345 -19.41 -29.30 -15.89
N ALA A 346 -18.93 -29.37 -14.66
CA ALA A 346 -17.81 -28.55 -14.17
C ALA A 346 -16.52 -28.73 -14.97
N GLY A 347 -16.26 -29.94 -15.50
CA GLY A 347 -15.11 -30.25 -16.35
C GLY A 347 -15.34 -30.09 -17.86
N LEU A 348 -16.47 -29.54 -18.28
CA LEU A 348 -16.90 -29.50 -19.69
C LEU A 348 -17.00 -28.06 -20.23
N THR A 349 -16.04 -27.21 -19.87
CA THR A 349 -15.96 -25.84 -20.38
C THR A 349 -15.87 -25.84 -21.90
N ASN A 350 -16.58 -24.92 -22.56
CA ASN A 350 -16.71 -24.77 -24.01
C ASN A 350 -17.48 -25.92 -24.72
N LEU A 351 -18.07 -26.87 -23.97
CA LEU A 351 -18.92 -27.89 -24.60
C LEU A 351 -20.17 -27.24 -25.22
N GLN A 352 -20.46 -27.62 -26.46
CA GLN A 352 -21.69 -27.22 -27.17
C GLN A 352 -22.89 -28.04 -26.65
N VAL A 353 -23.99 -27.34 -26.36
CA VAL A 353 -25.22 -27.91 -25.84
C VAL A 353 -26.45 -27.34 -26.57
N ASP A 354 -27.50 -28.13 -26.66
CA ASP A 354 -28.81 -27.67 -27.14
C ASP A 354 -29.59 -27.10 -25.95
N VAL A 355 -30.19 -25.94 -26.16
CA VAL A 355 -30.92 -25.16 -25.15
C VAL A 355 -32.33 -24.93 -25.58
N ALA A 356 -33.31 -25.27 -24.73
CA ALA A 356 -34.71 -24.97 -24.94
C ALA A 356 -35.24 -24.08 -23.81
N ILE A 357 -35.51 -22.81 -24.12
CA ILE A 357 -36.05 -21.82 -23.16
C ILE A 357 -37.57 -21.88 -23.20
N ASP A 358 -38.21 -22.13 -22.05
CA ASP A 358 -39.65 -22.20 -21.90
C ASP A 358 -40.23 -20.77 -21.77
N ILE A 359 -41.04 -20.37 -22.77
CA ILE A 359 -41.63 -19.02 -22.83
C ILE A 359 -43.02 -18.92 -22.23
N GLU A 360 -43.71 -20.06 -21.96
CA GLU A 360 -45.09 -20.03 -21.42
C GLU A 360 -45.14 -19.64 -19.93
N ARG A 361 -44.10 -19.92 -19.15
CA ARG A 361 -44.09 -19.72 -17.68
C ARG A 361 -43.74 -18.32 -17.19
N ALA A 362 -43.42 -17.37 -18.06
CA ALA A 362 -43.05 -15.99 -17.66
C ALA A 362 -44.20 -15.10 -17.18
N ALA A 363 -45.46 -15.61 -17.19
CA ALA A 363 -46.63 -14.79 -16.95
C ALA A 363 -47.16 -14.78 -15.49
N ILE A 364 -46.44 -15.39 -14.52
CA ILE A 364 -46.92 -15.43 -13.13
C ILE A 364 -45.78 -15.01 -12.17
N ALA A 365 -45.55 -13.72 -12.05
CA ALA A 365 -45.01 -13.11 -10.83
C ALA A 365 -45.96 -11.98 -10.43
N PRO A 366 -46.46 -11.96 -9.18
CA PRO A 366 -47.41 -10.98 -8.68
C PRO A 366 -46.82 -9.57 -8.56
#